data_b1ae5ef4a9ccd17bd1f2d925d4236e97
#
_entry.id   b1ae5ef4a9ccd17bd1f2d925d4236e97
#
_cell.length_a   1.000
_cell.length_b   1.000
_cell.length_c   1.000
_cell.angle_alpha   90.00
_cell.angle_beta   90.00
_cell.angle_gamma   90.00
#
_symmetry.space_group_name_H-M   'P 1'
#
loop_
_entity.id
_entity.type
_entity.pdbx_description
1 polymer ?
#
loop_
_entity_poly.entity_id
_entity_poly.type
_entity_poly.pdbx_seq_one_letter_code
_entity_poly.pdbx_strand_id
1 'polypeptide(L)'
;MAEYERKTKDSKPVLAICYDFDRTLSPDDMQAQGYIQDVGYDVDKFWTESNQFAKAHNMDRNLAYMYKMVEAAKNNFVLSREALANYGSKVKLFNGV
;
A
#
# COMPACT_ATOMS: atom_id res chain seq x y z
N MET A 1 10.11 11.85 17.74
CA MET A 1 9.12 12.40 16.80
C MET A 1 9.21 13.92 16.85
N ALA A 2 9.36 14.57 15.72
CA ALA A 2 9.42 16.02 15.68
C ALA A 2 8.07 16.64 16.08
N GLU A 3 8.11 17.70 16.86
CA GLU A 3 6.91 18.44 17.19
C GLU A 3 6.36 19.15 15.95
N TYR A 4 5.07 19.03 15.76
CA TYR A 4 4.38 19.73 14.69
C TYR A 4 3.88 21.09 15.20
N GLU A 5 4.42 22.16 14.65
CA GLU A 5 3.99 23.51 14.97
C GLU A 5 3.06 24.04 13.88
N ARG A 6 1.82 24.34 14.27
CA ARG A 6 0.82 24.83 13.34
C ARG A 6 1.06 26.32 13.04
N LYS A 7 1.26 26.63 11.77
CA LYS A 7 1.41 28.02 11.31
C LYS A 7 0.06 28.74 11.32
N THR A 8 0.08 30.02 11.69
CA THR A 8 -1.09 30.89 11.62
C THR A 8 -1.17 31.56 10.24
N LYS A 9 -2.37 32.08 9.90
CA LYS A 9 -2.59 32.79 8.62
C LYS A 9 -1.68 34.01 8.44
N ASP A 10 -1.27 34.63 9.54
CA ASP A 10 -0.54 35.90 9.52
C ASP A 10 0.98 35.72 9.49
N SER A 11 1.48 34.47 9.59
CA SER A 11 2.93 34.24 9.68
C SER A 11 3.57 34.10 8.30
N LYS A 12 3.32 33.04 7.59
CA LYS A 12 3.92 32.74 6.27
C LYS A 12 2.93 32.01 5.37
N PRO A 13 3.02 32.19 4.05
CA PRO A 13 2.24 31.36 3.14
C PRO A 13 2.53 29.90 3.40
N VAL A 14 1.48 29.08 3.35
CA VAL A 14 1.60 27.63 3.50
C VAL A 14 1.37 26.99 2.12
N LEU A 15 2.36 26.24 1.66
CA LEU A 15 2.25 25.46 0.43
C LEU A 15 2.16 23.99 0.81
N ALA A 16 1.10 23.32 0.38
CA ALA A 16 0.95 21.88 0.53
C ALA A 16 1.05 21.24 -0.85
N ILE A 17 1.94 20.26 -0.98
CA ILE A 17 2.09 19.49 -2.20
C ILE A 17 1.69 18.05 -1.89
N CYS A 18 0.66 17.57 -2.58
CA CYS A 18 0.14 16.22 -2.37
C CYS A 18 0.56 15.33 -3.52
N TYR A 19 1.17 14.19 -3.18
CA TYR A 19 1.60 13.19 -4.15
C TYR A 19 0.80 11.91 -3.98
N ASP A 20 0.51 11.25 -5.08
CA ASP A 20 0.17 9.84 -5.06
C ASP A 20 1.39 9.02 -4.64
N PHE A 21 1.22 7.79 -4.19
CA PHE A 21 2.34 6.97 -3.70
C PHE A 21 2.75 5.89 -4.70
N ASP A 22 1.86 4.94 -4.97
CA ASP A 22 2.15 3.82 -5.85
C ASP A 22 2.42 4.30 -7.27
N ARG A 23 3.58 3.93 -7.82
CA ARG A 23 4.06 4.34 -9.16
C ARG A 23 4.26 5.84 -9.33
N THR A 24 4.27 6.58 -8.23
CA THR A 24 4.55 8.03 -8.20
C THR A 24 5.78 8.32 -7.37
N LEU A 25 5.74 8.07 -6.07
CA LEU A 25 6.90 8.18 -5.18
C LEU A 25 7.68 6.87 -5.11
N SER A 26 7.04 5.77 -5.39
CA SER A 26 7.62 4.43 -5.47
C SER A 26 7.45 3.88 -6.90
N PRO A 27 8.40 3.05 -7.40
CA PRO A 27 8.36 2.56 -8.77
C PRO A 27 7.25 1.54 -9.05
N ASP A 28 6.66 0.96 -8.01
CA ASP A 28 5.62 -0.06 -8.17
C ASP A 28 4.58 0.05 -7.05
N ASP A 29 3.53 -0.74 -7.14
CA ASP A 29 2.54 -0.86 -6.07
C ASP A 29 3.21 -1.41 -4.81
N MET A 30 2.85 -0.91 -3.63
CA MET A 30 3.44 -1.33 -2.37
C MET A 30 3.29 -2.83 -2.14
N GLN A 31 2.13 -3.39 -2.48
CA GLN A 31 1.82 -4.81 -2.29
C GLN A 31 2.71 -5.71 -3.15
N ALA A 32 3.18 -5.23 -4.29
CA ALA A 32 4.02 -5.96 -5.23
C ALA A 32 5.51 -5.91 -4.88
N GLN A 33 5.89 -5.26 -3.78
CA GLN A 33 7.28 -5.12 -3.35
C GLN A 33 7.64 -6.04 -2.18
N GLY A 34 7.09 -7.23 -2.16
CA GLY A 34 7.41 -8.28 -1.18
C GLY A 34 6.21 -9.08 -0.72
N TYR A 35 5.10 -8.44 -0.39
CA TYR A 35 3.93 -9.12 0.20
C TYR A 35 3.34 -10.18 -0.72
N ILE A 36 3.01 -9.82 -1.95
CA ILE A 36 2.38 -10.73 -2.91
C ILE A 36 3.27 -11.93 -3.18
N GLN A 37 4.58 -11.70 -3.32
CA GLN A 37 5.55 -12.76 -3.55
C GLN A 37 5.66 -13.71 -2.35
N ASP A 38 5.67 -13.16 -1.13
CA ASP A 38 5.81 -13.95 0.10
C ASP A 38 4.61 -14.84 0.40
N VAL A 39 3.42 -14.46 -0.05
CA VAL A 39 2.23 -15.32 0.07
C VAL A 39 2.12 -16.34 -1.07
N GLY A 40 3.11 -16.42 -1.95
CA GLY A 40 3.17 -17.42 -3.00
C GLY A 40 2.38 -17.09 -4.26
N TYR A 41 1.98 -15.84 -4.43
CA TYR A 41 1.29 -15.39 -5.64
C TYR A 41 2.24 -14.76 -6.64
N ASP A 42 1.94 -14.98 -7.92
CA ASP A 42 2.42 -14.12 -8.99
C ASP A 42 1.67 -12.78 -8.95
N VAL A 43 2.37 -11.67 -9.16
CA VAL A 43 1.79 -10.32 -9.02
C VAL A 43 0.62 -10.12 -9.99
N ASP A 44 0.80 -10.46 -11.25
CA ASP A 44 -0.25 -10.29 -12.27
C ASP A 44 -1.47 -11.15 -11.95
N LYS A 45 -1.24 -12.39 -11.51
CA LYS A 45 -2.31 -13.30 -11.11
C LYS A 45 -3.08 -12.79 -9.91
N PHE A 46 -2.38 -12.24 -8.91
CA PHE A 46 -3.02 -11.65 -7.73
C PHE A 46 -3.98 -10.53 -8.12
N TRP A 47 -3.52 -9.59 -8.94
CA TRP A 47 -4.34 -8.47 -9.37
C TRP A 47 -5.50 -8.91 -10.28
N THR A 48 -5.27 -9.86 -11.16
CA THR A 48 -6.32 -10.41 -12.01
C THR A 48 -7.42 -11.06 -11.18
N GLU A 49 -7.05 -11.92 -10.24
CA GLU A 49 -8.03 -12.58 -9.35
C GLU A 49 -8.76 -11.59 -8.45
N SER A 50 -8.03 -10.61 -7.91
CA SER A 50 -8.62 -9.56 -7.08
C SER A 50 -9.66 -8.74 -7.84
N ASN A 51 -9.34 -8.33 -9.06
CA ASN A 51 -10.24 -7.56 -9.90
C ASN A 51 -11.46 -8.38 -10.35
N GLN A 52 -11.27 -9.66 -10.65
CA GLN A 52 -12.38 -10.58 -10.96
C GLN A 52 -13.29 -10.77 -9.76
N PHE A 53 -12.72 -10.92 -8.57
CA PHE A 53 -13.48 -11.04 -7.33
C PHE A 53 -14.31 -9.78 -7.07
N ALA A 54 -13.73 -8.61 -7.26
CA ALA A 54 -14.44 -7.34 -7.11
C ALA A 54 -15.64 -7.25 -8.07
N LYS A 55 -15.43 -7.62 -9.32
CA LYS A 55 -16.48 -7.59 -10.35
C LYS A 55 -17.59 -8.60 -10.07
N ALA A 56 -17.22 -9.83 -9.69
CA ALA A 56 -18.18 -10.90 -9.40
C ALA A 56 -19.09 -10.58 -8.20
N HIS A 57 -18.58 -9.84 -7.22
CA HIS A 57 -19.31 -9.50 -5.99
C HIS A 57 -19.79 -8.06 -5.97
N ASN A 58 -19.67 -7.34 -7.08
CA ASN A 58 -20.04 -5.94 -7.17
C ASN A 58 -19.37 -5.10 -6.05
N MET A 59 -18.10 -5.35 -5.83
CA MET A 59 -17.31 -4.83 -4.72
C MET A 59 -16.29 -3.81 -5.21
N ASP A 60 -15.96 -2.84 -4.36
CA ASP A 60 -14.85 -1.91 -4.59
C ASP A 60 -13.53 -2.68 -4.71
N ARG A 61 -12.70 -2.27 -5.68
CA ARG A 61 -11.39 -2.91 -5.92
C ARG A 61 -10.46 -2.86 -4.72
N ASN A 62 -10.49 -1.76 -3.98
CA ASN A 62 -9.65 -1.60 -2.79
C ASN A 62 -10.04 -2.60 -1.70
N LEU A 63 -11.31 -2.76 -1.44
CA LEU A 63 -11.81 -3.78 -0.52
C LEU A 63 -11.48 -5.19 -1.01
N ALA A 64 -11.58 -5.42 -2.30
CA ALA A 64 -11.30 -6.73 -2.89
C ALA A 64 -9.83 -7.14 -2.70
N TYR A 65 -8.87 -6.27 -2.98
CA TYR A 65 -7.48 -6.64 -2.81
C TYR A 65 -7.08 -6.79 -1.34
N MET A 66 -7.66 -5.97 -0.45
CA MET A 66 -7.44 -6.14 0.99
C MET A 66 -7.96 -7.48 1.49
N TYR A 67 -9.16 -7.87 1.04
CA TYR A 67 -9.72 -9.19 1.35
C TYR A 67 -8.80 -10.31 0.86
N LYS A 68 -8.31 -10.21 -0.36
CA LYS A 68 -7.38 -11.19 -0.94
C LYS A 68 -6.06 -11.27 -0.19
N MET A 69 -5.55 -10.14 0.28
CA MET A 69 -4.33 -10.11 1.10
C MET A 69 -4.54 -10.86 2.42
N VAL A 70 -5.65 -10.61 3.10
CA VAL A 70 -5.98 -11.30 4.37
C VAL A 70 -6.17 -12.79 4.14
N GLU A 71 -6.89 -13.18 3.10
CA GLU A 71 -7.13 -14.58 2.75
C GLU A 71 -5.82 -15.31 2.44
N ALA A 72 -4.96 -14.70 1.65
CA ALA A 72 -3.66 -15.29 1.29
C ALA A 72 -2.73 -15.45 2.49
N ALA A 73 -2.84 -14.59 3.49
CA ALA A 73 -2.00 -14.66 4.68
C ALA A 73 -2.40 -15.80 5.64
N LYS A 74 -3.64 -16.28 5.61
CA LYS A 74 -4.20 -17.21 6.62
C LYS A 74 -3.34 -18.45 6.89
N ASN A 75 -2.70 -19.00 5.87
CA ASN A 75 -1.90 -20.23 5.99
C ASN A 75 -0.38 -19.97 5.93
N ASN A 76 0.03 -18.71 5.93
CA ASN A 76 1.44 -18.33 5.77
C ASN A 76 2.01 -17.66 7.02
N PHE A 77 1.31 -16.67 7.55
CA PHE A 77 1.78 -15.92 8.71
C PHE A 77 0.63 -15.15 9.35
N VAL A 78 0.86 -14.66 10.56
CA VAL A 78 -0.10 -13.77 11.22
C VAL A 78 -0.01 -12.38 10.61
N LEU A 79 -1.11 -11.91 10.04
CA LEU A 79 -1.20 -10.57 9.48
C LEU A 79 -1.38 -9.56 10.62
N SER A 80 -0.28 -9.10 11.18
CA SER A 80 -0.22 -8.16 12.28
C SER A 80 0.24 -6.79 11.80
N ARG A 81 0.10 -5.78 12.65
CA ARG A 81 0.65 -4.46 12.40
C ARG A 81 2.17 -4.51 12.19
N GLU A 82 2.86 -5.35 12.97
CA GLU A 82 4.30 -5.54 12.87
C GLU A 82 4.69 -6.15 11.51
N ALA A 83 3.97 -7.18 11.06
CA ALA A 83 4.21 -7.79 9.76
C ALA A 83 4.01 -6.78 8.62
N LEU A 84 2.95 -5.99 8.67
CA LEU A 84 2.70 -4.94 7.67
C LEU A 84 3.81 -3.88 7.68
N ALA A 85 4.27 -3.47 8.86
CA ALA A 85 5.36 -2.51 8.99
C ALA A 85 6.66 -3.06 8.38
N ASN A 86 6.96 -4.35 8.59
CA ASN A 86 8.11 -5.00 8.00
C ASN A 86 8.04 -5.02 6.47
N TYR A 87 6.86 -5.29 5.90
CA TYR A 87 6.68 -5.20 4.45
C TYR A 87 6.82 -3.76 3.95
N GLY A 88 6.26 -2.80 4.68
CA GLY A 88 6.41 -1.39 4.36
C GLY A 88 7.87 -0.93 4.32
N SER A 89 8.72 -1.48 5.19
CA SER A 89 10.15 -1.16 5.22
C SER A 89 10.92 -1.60 3.98
N LYS A 90 10.37 -2.56 3.23
CA LYS A 90 10.98 -3.06 1.99
C LYS A 90 10.60 -2.26 0.75
N VAL A 91 9.65 -1.37 0.88
CA VAL A 91 9.18 -0.54 -0.24
C VAL A 91 10.28 0.43 -0.65
N LYS A 92 10.56 0.48 -1.94
CA LYS A 92 11.58 1.37 -2.51
C LYS A 92 10.94 2.68 -2.94
N LEU A 93 11.69 3.75 -2.82
CA LEU A 93 11.30 5.06 -3.30
C LEU A 93 12.18 5.45 -4.49
N PHE A 94 11.64 6.28 -5.36
CA PHE A 94 12.46 6.89 -6.40
C PHE A 94 13.53 7.78 -5.77
N ASN A 95 14.65 7.97 -6.49
CA ASN A 95 15.69 8.87 -6.06
C ASN A 95 15.13 10.29 -5.91
N GLY A 96 15.52 10.96 -4.84
CA GLY A 96 15.09 12.34 -4.59
C GLY A 96 13.80 12.49 -3.80
N VAL A 97 13.16 11.39 -3.46
CA VAL A 97 11.96 11.42 -2.61
C VAL A 97 12.32 11.61 -1.15
#